data_49b1a714da9f4038c694d6e067102767
#
_entry.id   49b1a714da9f4038c694d6e067102767
#
_cell.length_a   1.000
_cell.length_b   1.000
_cell.length_c   1.000
_cell.angle_alpha   90.00
_cell.angle_beta   90.00
_cell.angle_gamma   90.00
#
_symmetry.space_group_name_H-M   'P 1'
#
loop_
_entity.id
_entity.type
_entity.pdbx_description
1 polymer ?
#
loop_
_entity_poly.entity_id
_entity_poly.type
_entity_poly.pdbx_seq_one_letter_code
_entity_poly.pdbx_strand_id
1 'polypeptide(L)'
;MKLFPMSSTKYYIFLFNFLLITSTTLSKSNFQPKTLFLLVKKDPSTLQYITQIHQRTPLVPLKLALNLGGESLWVDCQKGHKSSTYKPARCESAQCDLAWSTSCGNCYENNTSLPICNSCYNVVSNPVTSTTGEIADDVLTIQSINGSIPGPVAIVPNFIFSCPTTSNLTQNLGKNVKGMVGFGQQSPVSFATQFASIFKFSRQFAICLSSSTKRNGVIFIGHSPYFISLAFDASRDLIYTPIITQQRFVTITYPHYISVIRPSPEYYIQVTSVRINGKTLPLNKTLLSLDENEEGGTRISTNVPYTELEPSIYDIVSKAFINEMPKEVKKVPSVQPFKTCFDSTYIGVSRLGYDAPEINIVFQKQSVYWTIIGSNSLVKVKEGVICLAFVERKEATGQAIVVGGYQMQDNLIEFDLSRRRIGFSNSLFYRQTMCANHNYA
;
A
#
# COMPACT_ATOMS: atom_id res chain seq x y z
N MET A 1 52.74 81.08 -49.21
CA MET A 1 52.31 79.63 -49.35
C MET A 1 52.91 78.90 -48.17
N LYS A 2 52.12 78.70 -47.12
CA LYS A 2 52.53 78.05 -45.92
C LYS A 2 51.66 76.77 -45.70
N LEU A 3 52.33 75.63 -45.73
CA LEU A 3 51.73 74.33 -45.40
C LEU A 3 51.68 74.20 -43.88
N PHE A 4 50.52 73.92 -43.36
CA PHE A 4 50.28 73.49 -41.97
C PHE A 4 50.33 72.00 -41.86
N PRO A 5 50.93 71.44 -40.78
CA PRO A 5 50.99 70.00 -40.57
C PRO A 5 49.71 69.50 -39.92
N MET A 6 49.18 68.38 -40.45
CA MET A 6 48.02 67.67 -39.87
C MET A 6 48.45 66.96 -38.58
N SER A 7 47.74 67.27 -37.48
CA SER A 7 47.79 66.60 -36.22
C SER A 7 47.11 65.22 -36.30
N SER A 8 47.92 64.21 -35.95
CA SER A 8 47.43 62.78 -35.85
C SER A 8 46.62 62.61 -34.57
N THR A 9 45.33 62.52 -34.68
CA THR A 9 44.43 62.16 -33.57
C THR A 9 44.40 60.61 -33.48
N LYS A 10 45.00 60.07 -32.46
CA LYS A 10 44.93 58.64 -32.12
C LYS A 10 43.52 58.32 -31.60
N TYR A 11 42.70 57.62 -32.39
CA TYR A 11 41.47 57.02 -31.91
C TYR A 11 41.82 55.78 -31.09
N TYR A 12 41.61 55.88 -29.78
CA TYR A 12 41.57 54.73 -28.90
C TYR A 12 40.20 54.04 -29.09
N ILE A 13 40.19 52.96 -29.84
CA ILE A 13 39.04 52.09 -29.92
C ILE A 13 39.01 51.30 -28.60
N PHE A 14 38.12 51.69 -27.69
CA PHE A 14 37.75 50.91 -26.53
C PHE A 14 36.91 49.74 -27.03
N LEU A 15 37.51 48.57 -27.22
CA LEU A 15 36.84 47.31 -27.37
C LEU A 15 36.18 46.96 -26.04
N PHE A 16 34.94 47.38 -25.85
CA PHE A 16 34.08 46.89 -24.80
C PHE A 16 33.77 45.42 -25.15
N ASN A 17 34.51 44.48 -24.60
CA ASN A 17 34.15 43.09 -24.54
C ASN A 17 32.92 42.96 -23.63
N PHE A 18 31.75 43.07 -24.20
CA PHE A 18 30.48 42.63 -23.60
C PHE A 18 30.57 41.14 -23.53
N LEU A 19 31.13 40.58 -22.41
CA LEU A 19 30.89 39.20 -22.01
C LEU A 19 29.38 39.07 -21.78
N LEU A 20 28.66 38.67 -22.80
CA LEU A 20 27.33 38.09 -22.68
C LEU A 20 27.50 36.82 -21.85
N ILE A 21 27.41 36.96 -20.53
CA ILE A 21 27.11 35.86 -19.65
C ILE A 21 25.68 35.43 -20.03
N THR A 22 25.59 34.58 -21.00
CA THR A 22 24.36 33.78 -21.20
C THR A 22 24.24 32.89 -19.96
N SER A 23 23.58 33.43 -18.93
CA SER A 23 23.00 32.61 -17.89
C SER A 23 22.06 31.63 -18.63
N THR A 24 22.58 30.48 -18.97
CA THR A 24 21.74 29.34 -19.27
C THR A 24 20.96 29.08 -17.98
N THR A 25 19.81 29.73 -17.86
CA THR A 25 18.76 29.24 -16.99
C THR A 25 18.50 27.84 -17.52
N LEU A 26 19.15 26.83 -16.91
CA LEU A 26 18.66 25.47 -17.01
C LEU A 26 17.19 25.57 -16.59
N SER A 27 16.31 25.64 -17.56
CA SER A 27 14.92 25.34 -17.35
C SER A 27 14.94 23.98 -16.67
N LYS A 28 14.73 23.96 -15.35
CA LYS A 28 14.36 22.74 -14.66
C LYS A 28 13.12 22.28 -15.42
N SER A 29 13.31 21.38 -16.36
CA SER A 29 12.18 20.67 -16.94
C SER A 29 11.48 20.13 -15.71
N ASN A 30 10.25 20.60 -15.44
CA ASN A 30 9.47 20.09 -14.33
C ASN A 30 9.24 18.61 -14.63
N PHE A 31 10.14 17.78 -14.13
CA PHE A 31 10.07 16.35 -14.29
C PHE A 31 8.77 15.88 -13.66
N GLN A 32 7.84 15.47 -14.48
CA GLN A 32 6.54 14.94 -14.05
C GLN A 32 6.50 13.44 -14.38
N PRO A 33 6.81 12.59 -13.42
CA PRO A 33 6.68 11.16 -13.60
C PRO A 33 5.22 10.78 -13.85
N LYS A 34 4.99 9.86 -14.78
CA LYS A 34 3.64 9.28 -15.00
C LYS A 34 3.35 8.15 -14.02
N THR A 35 4.37 7.46 -13.58
CA THR A 35 4.29 6.33 -12.66
C THR A 35 5.53 6.31 -11.77
N LEU A 36 5.30 6.05 -10.49
CA LEU A 36 6.33 5.84 -9.48
C LEU A 36 6.28 4.39 -9.04
N PHE A 37 7.35 3.89 -8.42
CA PHE A 37 7.31 2.54 -7.86
C PHE A 37 8.06 2.42 -6.54
N LEU A 38 7.67 1.41 -5.77
CA LEU A 38 8.34 0.92 -4.58
C LEU A 38 8.61 -0.57 -4.73
N LEU A 39 9.78 -1.01 -4.32
CA LEU A 39 10.04 -2.42 -4.11
C LEU A 39 9.44 -2.84 -2.77
N VAL A 40 8.79 -4.01 -2.75
CA VAL A 40 8.15 -4.54 -1.55
C VAL A 40 8.61 -5.97 -1.29
N LYS A 41 9.06 -6.25 -0.07
CA LYS A 41 9.59 -7.55 0.32
C LYS A 41 8.73 -8.17 1.41
N LYS A 42 8.44 -9.47 1.29
CA LYS A 42 7.79 -10.24 2.34
C LYS A 42 8.76 -10.53 3.48
N ASP A 43 8.41 -10.12 4.69
CA ASP A 43 9.16 -10.45 5.90
C ASP A 43 8.88 -11.90 6.31
N PRO A 44 9.88 -12.75 6.51
CA PRO A 44 9.65 -14.16 6.80
C PRO A 44 9.14 -14.44 8.22
N SER A 45 9.30 -13.50 9.15
CA SER A 45 8.92 -13.68 10.56
C SER A 45 7.50 -13.20 10.85
N THR A 46 7.12 -12.05 10.28
CA THR A 46 5.80 -11.43 10.48
C THR A 46 4.85 -11.66 9.32
N LEU A 47 5.35 -12.12 8.17
CA LEU A 47 4.66 -12.23 6.89
C LEU A 47 4.12 -10.90 6.35
N GLN A 48 4.47 -9.78 6.98
CA GLN A 48 4.16 -8.43 6.51
C GLN A 48 4.95 -8.11 5.24
N TYR A 49 4.40 -7.20 4.45
CA TYR A 49 5.08 -6.65 3.27
C TYR A 49 5.77 -5.35 3.63
N ILE A 50 7.09 -5.29 3.44
CA ILE A 50 7.95 -4.18 3.87
C ILE A 50 8.54 -3.52 2.64
N THR A 51 8.38 -2.20 2.56
CA THR A 51 9.01 -1.34 1.56
C THR A 51 10.08 -0.45 2.21
N GLN A 52 10.86 0.24 1.38
CA GLN A 52 11.83 1.22 1.81
C GLN A 52 11.62 2.53 1.05
N ILE A 53 11.57 3.63 1.79
CA ILE A 53 11.59 4.99 1.26
C ILE A 53 12.85 5.72 1.75
N HIS A 54 13.13 6.89 1.18
CA HIS A 54 14.12 7.82 1.72
C HIS A 54 13.43 9.12 2.12
N GLN A 55 13.60 9.54 3.35
CA GLN A 55 12.97 10.72 3.94
C GLN A 55 14.01 11.50 4.75
N ARG A 56 13.71 12.76 5.04
CA ARG A 56 14.53 13.69 5.85
C ARG A 56 15.61 14.42 5.05
N THR A 57 16.24 15.41 5.70
CA THR A 57 17.43 16.08 5.20
C THR A 57 18.51 16.07 6.30
N PRO A 58 19.63 15.34 6.10
CA PRO A 58 19.95 14.51 4.94
C PRO A 58 19.06 13.28 4.81
N LEU A 59 18.95 12.72 3.59
CA LEU A 59 18.09 11.57 3.30
C LEU A 59 18.51 10.34 4.10
N VAL A 60 17.52 9.69 4.72
CA VAL A 60 17.69 8.46 5.51
C VAL A 60 16.78 7.37 4.95
N PRO A 61 17.27 6.14 4.70
CA PRO A 61 16.44 5.02 4.31
C PRO A 61 15.59 4.54 5.49
N LEU A 62 14.28 4.41 5.28
CA LEU A 62 13.31 3.97 6.27
C LEU A 62 12.55 2.75 5.76
N LYS A 63 12.56 1.67 6.54
CA LYS A 63 11.74 0.48 6.28
C LYS A 63 10.37 0.66 6.89
N LEU A 64 9.33 0.42 6.10
CA LEU A 64 7.94 0.64 6.44
C LEU A 64 7.09 -0.58 6.07
N ALA A 65 6.16 -0.96 6.92
CA ALA A 65 5.20 -1.99 6.59
C ALA A 65 4.06 -1.41 5.71
N LEU A 66 3.62 -2.18 4.73
CA LEU A 66 2.52 -1.82 3.86
C LEU A 66 1.18 -1.96 4.60
N ASN A 67 0.34 -0.92 4.54
CA ASN A 67 -1.02 -0.94 5.07
C ASN A 67 -2.00 -0.36 4.05
N LEU A 68 -2.79 -1.21 3.40
CA LEU A 68 -3.80 -0.77 2.44
C LEU A 68 -4.84 0.14 3.08
N GLY A 69 -5.34 -0.17 4.28
CA GLY A 69 -6.33 0.62 5.01
C GLY A 69 -5.74 1.77 5.85
N GLY A 70 -4.44 2.03 5.78
CA GLY A 70 -3.80 3.11 6.54
C GLY A 70 -4.10 4.49 5.96
N GLU A 71 -4.49 5.44 6.82
CA GLU A 71 -4.83 6.80 6.37
C GLU A 71 -3.63 7.61 5.88
N SER A 72 -2.46 7.41 6.48
CA SER A 72 -1.26 8.19 6.20
C SER A 72 0.01 7.34 6.29
N LEU A 73 1.10 7.92 5.84
CA LEU A 73 2.44 7.50 6.24
C LEU A 73 2.64 7.87 7.72
N TRP A 74 3.11 6.93 8.54
CA TRP A 74 3.63 7.28 9.86
C TRP A 74 5.00 6.66 10.11
N VAL A 75 5.86 7.38 10.84
CA VAL A 75 7.24 7.01 11.12
C VAL A 75 7.55 7.23 12.59
N ASP A 76 8.20 6.27 13.25
CA ASP A 76 8.71 6.45 14.61
C ASP A 76 9.75 7.59 14.65
N CYS A 77 9.37 8.70 15.24
CA CYS A 77 10.20 9.90 15.41
C CYS A 77 10.82 10.02 16.81
N GLN A 78 10.51 9.08 17.72
CA GLN A 78 10.92 9.20 19.14
C GLN A 78 12.43 9.04 19.34
N LYS A 79 13.09 8.24 18.52
CA LYS A 79 14.53 7.97 18.68
C LYS A 79 15.30 8.31 17.42
N GLY A 80 16.21 9.28 17.55
CA GLY A 80 17.18 9.61 16.49
C GLY A 80 16.57 10.27 15.25
N HIS A 81 15.35 10.83 15.33
CA HIS A 81 14.80 11.63 14.26
C HIS A 81 15.52 12.99 14.21
N LYS A 82 16.30 13.20 13.14
CA LYS A 82 16.93 14.47 12.83
C LYS A 82 16.68 14.79 11.37
N SER A 83 16.12 15.96 11.11
CA SER A 83 15.93 16.48 9.75
C SER A 83 15.90 18.00 9.79
N SER A 84 16.67 18.65 8.93
CA SER A 84 16.64 20.11 8.81
C SER A 84 15.43 20.65 8.07
N THR A 85 14.67 19.76 7.41
CA THR A 85 13.45 20.10 6.65
C THR A 85 12.16 19.67 7.33
N TYR A 86 12.25 19.04 8.51
CA TYR A 86 11.07 18.66 9.31
C TYR A 86 10.28 19.89 9.75
N LYS A 87 8.98 19.87 9.50
CA LYS A 87 8.06 20.95 9.88
C LYS A 87 6.78 20.37 10.47
N PRO A 88 6.56 20.53 11.78
CA PRO A 88 5.28 20.20 12.38
C PRO A 88 4.15 21.07 11.81
N ALA A 89 3.01 20.45 11.57
CA ALA A 89 1.82 21.15 11.12
C ALA A 89 1.19 21.91 12.30
N ARG A 90 0.93 23.19 12.12
CA ARG A 90 0.27 24.03 13.14
C ARG A 90 -1.23 23.77 13.14
N CYS A 91 -1.84 23.88 14.30
CA CYS A 91 -3.30 23.87 14.44
C CYS A 91 -3.95 24.81 13.41
N GLU A 92 -5.11 24.42 12.88
CA GLU A 92 -5.88 25.21 11.89
C GLU A 92 -5.14 25.43 10.56
N SER A 93 -4.04 24.72 10.32
CA SER A 93 -3.35 24.77 9.03
C SER A 93 -4.00 23.83 8.01
N ALA A 94 -3.78 24.12 6.73
CA ALA A 94 -4.23 23.27 5.65
C ALA A 94 -3.67 21.82 5.74
N GLN A 95 -2.48 21.62 6.31
CA GLN A 95 -1.92 20.29 6.56
C GLN A 95 -2.75 19.51 7.60
N CYS A 96 -3.19 20.19 8.68
CA CYS A 96 -4.06 19.60 9.70
C CYS A 96 -5.42 19.19 9.13
N ASP A 97 -6.01 20.06 8.30
CA ASP A 97 -7.30 19.78 7.65
C ASP A 97 -7.18 18.59 6.69
N LEU A 98 -6.14 18.57 5.84
CA LEU A 98 -5.87 17.48 4.92
C LEU A 98 -5.61 16.15 5.63
N ALA A 99 -4.89 16.18 6.74
CA ALA A 99 -4.57 14.97 7.52
C ALA A 99 -5.70 14.56 8.47
N TRP A 100 -6.85 15.23 8.41
CA TRP A 100 -8.00 14.96 9.25
C TRP A 100 -7.64 14.96 10.75
N SER A 101 -6.94 16.02 11.19
CA SER A 101 -6.56 16.18 12.59
C SER A 101 -7.75 15.93 13.53
N THR A 102 -7.47 15.25 14.62
CA THR A 102 -8.45 14.94 15.67
C THR A 102 -8.23 15.77 16.92
N SER A 103 -7.06 16.37 17.07
CA SER A 103 -6.71 17.17 18.25
C SER A 103 -5.59 18.16 17.95
N CYS A 104 -5.53 19.21 18.80
CA CYS A 104 -4.44 20.18 18.82
C CYS A 104 -3.77 20.19 20.20
N GLY A 105 -2.45 20.31 20.23
CA GLY A 105 -1.70 20.48 21.47
C GLY A 105 -1.88 21.89 22.04
N ASN A 106 -2.24 22.00 23.31
CA ASN A 106 -2.35 23.27 24.03
C ASN A 106 -1.03 23.67 24.69
N CYS A 107 -0.64 24.93 24.51
CA CYS A 107 0.54 25.52 25.12
C CYS A 107 0.34 25.98 26.58
N TYR A 108 -0.82 25.71 27.15
CA TYR A 108 -1.19 26.23 28.48
C TYR A 108 -0.76 25.35 29.65
N GLU A 109 -0.27 24.15 29.40
CA GLU A 109 0.33 23.35 30.48
C GLU A 109 1.84 23.63 30.53
N ASN A 110 2.29 24.11 31.67
CA ASN A 110 3.68 24.52 32.02
C ASN A 110 4.72 23.38 31.90
N ASN A 111 4.61 22.51 30.94
CA ASN A 111 5.56 21.44 30.70
C ASN A 111 6.44 21.83 29.52
N THR A 112 7.55 22.51 29.84
CA THR A 112 8.58 23.04 28.95
C THR A 112 9.35 21.97 28.11
N SER A 113 8.91 20.71 28.16
CA SER A 113 9.53 19.60 27.43
C SER A 113 8.87 19.24 26.11
N LEU A 114 7.74 19.86 25.72
CA LEU A 114 7.15 19.71 24.39
C LEU A 114 7.71 20.81 23.48
N PRO A 115 8.46 20.47 22.43
CA PRO A 115 9.21 21.45 21.65
C PRO A 115 8.35 22.38 20.79
N ILE A 116 7.05 22.10 20.60
CA ILE A 116 6.17 22.92 19.76
C ILE A 116 4.76 22.98 20.33
N CYS A 117 4.48 24.12 20.93
CA CYS A 117 3.11 24.54 21.19
C CYS A 117 2.36 24.73 19.85
N ASN A 118 1.11 24.25 19.76
CA ASN A 118 0.24 24.50 18.61
C ASN A 118 0.41 23.54 17.41
N SER A 119 0.91 22.32 17.62
CA SER A 119 0.86 21.29 16.58
C SER A 119 -0.44 20.48 16.63
N CYS A 120 -0.82 19.94 15.49
CA CYS A 120 -2.00 19.11 15.37
C CYS A 120 -1.65 17.62 15.30
N TYR A 121 -2.62 16.78 15.70
CA TYR A 121 -2.45 15.34 15.84
C TYR A 121 -3.59 14.60 15.13
N ASN A 122 -3.28 13.41 14.61
CA ASN A 122 -4.26 12.44 14.16
C ASN A 122 -4.07 11.09 14.84
N VAL A 123 -4.98 10.17 14.61
CA VAL A 123 -4.83 8.78 15.07
C VAL A 123 -3.97 8.01 14.08
N VAL A 124 -2.96 7.33 14.57
CA VAL A 124 -2.12 6.38 13.83
C VAL A 124 -2.21 5.00 14.46
N SER A 125 -2.17 3.95 13.63
CA SER A 125 -2.36 2.58 14.10
C SER A 125 -1.41 1.61 13.42
N ASN A 126 -1.16 0.50 14.10
CA ASN A 126 -0.68 -0.75 13.53
C ASN A 126 -1.82 -1.79 13.62
N PRO A 127 -1.65 -3.05 13.18
CA PRO A 127 -2.70 -4.07 13.23
C PRO A 127 -3.25 -4.40 14.64
N VAL A 128 -2.56 -3.99 15.70
CA VAL A 128 -2.87 -4.41 17.09
C VAL A 128 -3.31 -3.23 17.96
N THR A 129 -2.73 -2.04 17.74
CA THR A 129 -2.95 -0.89 18.63
C THR A 129 -2.90 0.43 17.87
N SER A 130 -3.41 1.48 18.49
CA SER A 130 -3.40 2.84 17.96
C SER A 130 -2.89 3.82 19.01
N THR A 131 -2.43 4.99 18.53
CA THR A 131 -2.02 6.13 19.36
C THR A 131 -2.24 7.42 18.58
N THR A 132 -2.03 8.55 19.23
CA THR A 132 -1.95 9.83 18.52
C THR A 132 -0.59 10.01 17.84
N GLY A 133 -0.57 10.68 16.70
CA GLY A 133 0.64 11.06 16.00
C GLY A 133 0.63 12.53 15.65
N GLU A 134 1.76 13.22 15.89
CA GLU A 134 1.97 14.60 15.45
C GLU A 134 2.02 14.64 13.93
N ILE A 135 1.24 15.51 13.32
CA ILE A 135 1.24 15.72 11.87
C ILE A 135 2.40 16.65 11.51
N ALA A 136 3.19 16.24 10.53
CA ALA A 136 4.32 17.02 10.04
C ALA A 136 4.49 16.85 8.53
N ASP A 137 5.30 17.70 7.91
CA ASP A 137 5.81 17.48 6.58
C ASP A 137 7.35 17.42 6.57
N ASP A 138 7.92 16.68 5.61
CA ASP A 138 9.37 16.59 5.39
C ASP A 138 9.66 16.19 3.94
N VAL A 139 10.93 16.24 3.56
CA VAL A 139 11.40 15.76 2.26
C VAL A 139 11.23 14.24 2.17
N LEU A 140 10.69 13.78 1.04
CA LEU A 140 10.59 12.37 0.70
C LEU A 140 11.03 12.15 -0.74
N THR A 141 11.73 11.05 -1.02
CA THR A 141 12.10 10.67 -2.38
C THR A 141 11.53 9.32 -2.76
N ILE A 142 11.17 9.17 -4.04
CA ILE A 142 10.63 7.95 -4.60
C ILE A 142 11.15 7.75 -6.03
N GLN A 143 11.34 6.51 -6.42
CA GLN A 143 11.80 6.16 -7.76
C GLN A 143 10.67 6.26 -8.78
N SER A 144 10.93 6.92 -9.91
CA SER A 144 10.01 6.89 -11.06
C SER A 144 10.30 5.74 -11.99
N ILE A 145 9.34 5.48 -12.88
CA ILE A 145 9.48 4.48 -13.94
C ILE A 145 8.98 5.05 -15.26
N ASN A 146 9.68 4.70 -16.34
CA ASN A 146 9.27 4.99 -17.71
C ASN A 146 9.18 3.66 -18.48
N GLY A 147 7.95 3.20 -18.68
CA GLY A 147 7.70 1.85 -19.22
C GLY A 147 8.21 0.76 -18.27
N SER A 148 9.20 -0.01 -18.70
CA SER A 148 9.85 -1.08 -17.91
C SER A 148 11.22 -0.71 -17.34
N ILE A 149 11.63 0.56 -17.44
CA ILE A 149 12.96 1.03 -17.05
C ILE A 149 12.84 2.06 -15.94
N PRO A 150 13.67 1.97 -14.86
CA PRO A 150 13.74 3.03 -13.85
C PRO A 150 14.09 4.39 -14.46
N GLY A 151 13.31 5.41 -14.08
CA GLY A 151 13.52 6.80 -14.46
C GLY A 151 14.27 7.58 -13.37
N PRO A 152 14.30 8.91 -13.42
CA PRO A 152 14.87 9.74 -12.38
C PRO A 152 14.14 9.58 -11.03
N VAL A 153 14.87 9.83 -9.92
CA VAL A 153 14.27 9.91 -8.59
C VAL A 153 13.43 11.18 -8.49
N ALA A 154 12.18 11.03 -8.08
CA ALA A 154 11.29 12.14 -7.78
C ALA A 154 11.50 12.60 -6.33
N ILE A 155 11.59 13.91 -6.12
CA ILE A 155 11.78 14.53 -4.80
C ILE A 155 10.53 15.33 -4.47
N VAL A 156 9.97 15.07 -3.29
CA VAL A 156 8.83 15.78 -2.73
C VAL A 156 9.29 16.53 -1.48
N PRO A 157 9.32 17.87 -1.48
CA PRO A 157 9.88 18.65 -0.37
C PRO A 157 8.98 18.70 0.87
N ASN A 158 7.66 18.57 0.70
CA ASN A 158 6.69 18.70 1.80
C ASN A 158 5.70 17.54 1.72
N PHE A 159 6.15 16.32 2.06
CA PHE A 159 5.30 15.14 2.13
C PHE A 159 4.72 15.02 3.52
N ILE A 160 3.38 15.04 3.66
CA ILE A 160 2.69 14.99 4.94
C ILE A 160 2.75 13.56 5.51
N PHE A 161 3.12 13.45 6.77
CA PHE A 161 3.18 12.20 7.51
C PHE A 161 2.89 12.42 8.99
N SER A 162 2.84 11.35 9.79
CA SER A 162 2.59 11.43 11.22
C SER A 162 3.72 10.81 12.02
N CYS A 163 4.08 11.46 13.13
CA CYS A 163 5.03 10.99 14.13
C CYS A 163 4.27 10.47 15.35
N PRO A 164 4.18 9.16 15.60
CA PRO A 164 3.54 8.61 16.81
C PRO A 164 4.13 9.20 18.09
N THR A 165 3.28 9.48 19.07
CA THR A 165 3.70 9.99 20.39
C THR A 165 4.37 8.92 21.26
N THR A 166 4.27 7.64 20.88
CA THR A 166 4.90 6.51 21.57
C THR A 166 5.62 5.60 20.59
N SER A 167 6.73 4.98 20.99
CA SER A 167 7.46 3.99 20.19
C SER A 167 6.82 2.60 20.21
N ASN A 168 5.79 2.37 21.04
CA ASN A 168 5.15 1.05 21.20
C ASN A 168 4.46 0.58 19.89
N LEU A 169 4.09 1.51 19.02
CA LEU A 169 3.44 1.22 17.76
C LEU A 169 4.31 0.36 16.81
N THR A 170 5.63 0.31 17.01
CA THR A 170 6.55 -0.50 16.18
C THR A 170 6.73 -1.93 16.70
N GLN A 171 6.22 -2.29 17.90
CA GLN A 171 6.49 -3.59 18.55
C GLN A 171 6.02 -4.80 17.76
N ASN A 172 4.94 -4.67 16.99
CA ASN A 172 4.35 -5.77 16.20
C ASN A 172 4.74 -5.70 14.71
N LEU A 173 5.73 -4.88 14.37
CA LEU A 173 6.26 -4.78 13.01
C LEU A 173 7.51 -5.62 12.85
N GLY A 174 7.88 -5.91 11.60
CA GLY A 174 9.10 -6.64 11.27
C GLY A 174 10.36 -5.96 11.82
N LYS A 175 11.46 -6.71 11.91
CA LYS A 175 12.72 -6.21 12.46
C LYS A 175 13.21 -4.96 11.73
N ASN A 176 13.54 -3.91 12.49
CA ASN A 176 13.99 -2.60 12.00
C ASN A 176 12.95 -1.85 11.14
N VAL A 177 11.69 -2.23 11.19
CA VAL A 177 10.60 -1.46 10.59
C VAL A 177 10.29 -0.26 11.49
N LYS A 178 10.23 0.93 10.90
CA LYS A 178 10.12 2.22 11.60
C LYS A 178 8.75 2.87 11.48
N GLY A 179 7.79 2.21 10.87
CA GLY A 179 6.47 2.75 10.66
C GLY A 179 5.69 1.98 9.62
N MET A 180 4.61 2.58 9.14
CA MET A 180 3.77 2.00 8.09
C MET A 180 3.49 3.03 7.00
N VAL A 181 3.36 2.54 5.77
CA VAL A 181 2.94 3.32 4.63
C VAL A 181 1.46 3.03 4.34
N GLY A 182 0.62 4.04 4.54
CA GLY A 182 -0.84 3.94 4.38
C GLY A 182 -1.29 4.28 2.97
N PHE A 183 -2.13 3.41 2.39
CA PHE A 183 -2.70 3.55 1.05
C PHE A 183 -4.23 3.73 1.08
N GLY A 184 -4.81 4.17 2.21
CA GLY A 184 -6.24 4.25 2.41
C GLY A 184 -6.99 5.00 1.30
N GLN A 185 -8.16 4.45 0.91
CA GLN A 185 -8.87 4.88 -0.31
C GLN A 185 -9.36 6.32 -0.32
N GLN A 186 -9.80 6.83 0.81
CA GLN A 186 -10.45 8.14 0.91
C GLN A 186 -9.59 9.21 1.60
N SER A 187 -8.47 8.81 2.18
CA SER A 187 -7.61 9.75 2.89
C SER A 187 -6.88 10.70 1.92
N PRO A 188 -6.99 12.02 2.11
CA PRO A 188 -6.26 13.00 1.29
C PRO A 188 -4.74 12.89 1.45
N VAL A 189 -4.26 12.39 2.59
CA VAL A 189 -2.84 12.24 2.91
C VAL A 189 -2.36 10.79 2.81
N SER A 190 -3.15 9.89 2.22
CA SER A 190 -2.64 8.55 1.90
C SER A 190 -1.50 8.65 0.88
N PHE A 191 -0.60 7.67 0.94
CA PHE A 191 0.64 7.71 0.18
C PHE A 191 0.41 7.91 -1.32
N ALA A 192 -0.48 7.13 -1.93
CA ALA A 192 -0.80 7.26 -3.35
C ALA A 192 -1.55 8.57 -3.68
N THR A 193 -2.44 9.04 -2.80
CA THR A 193 -3.21 10.27 -3.03
C THR A 193 -2.32 11.51 -3.02
N GLN A 194 -1.36 11.60 -2.11
CA GLN A 194 -0.41 12.72 -2.09
C GLN A 194 0.41 12.78 -3.38
N PHE A 195 0.97 11.66 -3.85
CA PHE A 195 1.71 11.65 -5.11
C PHE A 195 0.84 12.00 -6.30
N ALA A 196 -0.39 11.48 -6.36
CA ALA A 196 -1.34 11.84 -7.41
C ALA A 196 -1.62 13.35 -7.44
N SER A 197 -1.78 13.98 -6.29
CA SER A 197 -1.97 15.42 -6.17
C SER A 197 -0.73 16.22 -6.60
N ILE A 198 0.46 15.82 -6.15
CA ILE A 198 1.72 16.51 -6.41
C ILE A 198 2.10 16.43 -7.89
N PHE A 199 2.02 15.24 -8.48
CA PHE A 199 2.44 15.00 -9.87
C PHE A 199 1.29 15.07 -10.89
N LYS A 200 0.06 15.40 -10.44
CA LYS A 200 -1.11 15.61 -11.31
C LYS A 200 -1.50 14.40 -12.15
N PHE A 201 -1.35 13.20 -11.62
CA PHE A 201 -1.89 11.99 -12.23
C PHE A 201 -3.15 11.48 -11.50
N SER A 202 -3.88 10.54 -12.07
CA SER A 202 -5.07 9.95 -11.43
C SER A 202 -4.72 9.23 -10.15
N ARG A 203 -5.61 9.26 -9.16
CA ARG A 203 -5.47 8.47 -7.93
C ARG A 203 -5.61 6.99 -8.26
N GLN A 204 -4.50 6.37 -8.56
CA GLN A 204 -4.41 4.96 -8.98
C GLN A 204 -3.09 4.39 -8.53
N PHE A 205 -3.11 3.15 -8.07
CA PHE A 205 -1.90 2.38 -7.76
C PHE A 205 -2.17 0.89 -7.98
N ALA A 206 -1.11 0.10 -8.08
CA ALA A 206 -1.23 -1.35 -8.17
C ALA A 206 -0.18 -2.04 -7.30
N ILE A 207 -0.56 -3.15 -6.70
CA ILE A 207 0.34 -3.99 -5.93
C ILE A 207 0.57 -5.32 -6.64
N CYS A 208 1.81 -5.77 -6.68
CA CYS A 208 2.21 -7.10 -7.12
C CYS A 208 3.11 -7.69 -6.04
N LEU A 209 2.51 -8.44 -5.12
CA LEU A 209 3.17 -8.97 -3.95
C LEU A 209 3.89 -10.28 -4.27
N SER A 210 5.19 -10.35 -4.00
CA SER A 210 5.95 -11.58 -4.23
C SER A 210 5.63 -12.66 -3.20
N SER A 211 5.45 -13.90 -3.63
CA SER A 211 5.41 -15.09 -2.75
C SER A 211 6.77 -15.39 -2.11
N SER A 212 7.86 -14.92 -2.72
CA SER A 212 9.23 -15.13 -2.24
C SER A 212 9.60 -14.18 -1.10
N THR A 213 10.22 -14.71 -0.05
CA THR A 213 10.87 -13.91 1.00
C THR A 213 12.27 -13.42 0.61
N LYS A 214 12.82 -13.91 -0.51
CA LYS A 214 14.16 -13.54 -1.00
C LYS A 214 14.13 -12.49 -2.11
N ARG A 215 13.06 -12.42 -2.90
CA ARG A 215 12.90 -11.53 -4.04
C ARG A 215 11.76 -10.55 -3.82
N ASN A 216 11.94 -9.33 -4.28
CA ASN A 216 10.95 -8.27 -4.12
C ASN A 216 9.77 -8.44 -5.07
N GLY A 217 8.58 -8.06 -4.62
CA GLY A 217 7.48 -7.62 -5.47
C GLY A 217 7.58 -6.11 -5.71
N VAL A 218 6.54 -5.52 -6.30
CA VAL A 218 6.51 -4.12 -6.69
C VAL A 218 5.15 -3.49 -6.40
N ILE A 219 5.18 -2.23 -6.01
CA ILE A 219 4.01 -1.35 -5.90
C ILE A 219 4.20 -0.25 -6.93
N PHE A 220 3.24 -0.07 -7.82
CA PHE A 220 3.19 1.04 -8.78
C PHE A 220 2.24 2.11 -8.26
N ILE A 221 2.60 3.39 -8.41
CA ILE A 221 1.76 4.54 -8.06
C ILE A 221 1.64 5.41 -9.31
N GLY A 222 0.42 5.58 -9.81
CA GLY A 222 0.13 6.25 -11.08
C GLY A 222 -0.46 5.31 -12.10
N HIS A 223 -0.39 5.69 -13.39
CA HIS A 223 -1.09 4.99 -14.46
C HIS A 223 -0.43 3.68 -14.91
N SER A 224 -1.28 2.73 -15.38
CA SER A 224 -0.84 1.63 -16.25
C SER A 224 -0.22 2.19 -17.56
N PRO A 225 0.62 1.42 -18.29
CA PRO A 225 0.86 -0.01 -18.12
C PRO A 225 1.74 -0.36 -16.93
N TYR A 226 1.51 -1.55 -16.32
CA TYR A 226 2.31 -2.07 -15.21
C TYR A 226 3.15 -3.26 -15.69
N PHE A 227 4.39 -2.98 -16.04
CA PHE A 227 5.30 -4.00 -16.57
C PHE A 227 5.90 -4.84 -15.44
N ILE A 228 5.63 -6.14 -15.42
CA ILE A 228 6.27 -7.10 -14.51
C ILE A 228 7.54 -7.70 -15.12
N SER A 229 7.69 -7.61 -16.45
CA SER A 229 8.94 -7.89 -17.18
C SER A 229 9.06 -6.89 -18.33
N LEU A 230 10.18 -6.93 -19.04
CA LEU A 230 10.43 -5.99 -20.15
C LEU A 230 9.31 -5.91 -21.19
N ALA A 231 8.55 -6.99 -21.38
CA ALA A 231 7.53 -7.08 -22.42
C ALA A 231 6.12 -7.39 -21.91
N PHE A 232 5.94 -7.69 -20.62
CA PHE A 232 4.66 -8.13 -20.09
C PHE A 232 3.98 -7.04 -19.23
N ASP A 233 2.92 -6.44 -19.77
CA ASP A 233 2.03 -5.55 -19.06
C ASP A 233 0.92 -6.36 -18.39
N ALA A 234 0.99 -6.44 -17.06
CA ALA A 234 0.04 -7.20 -16.25
C ALA A 234 -1.33 -6.51 -16.10
N SER A 235 -1.48 -5.27 -16.54
CA SER A 235 -2.75 -4.52 -16.44
C SER A 235 -3.75 -4.82 -17.55
N ARG A 236 -3.37 -5.59 -18.58
CA ARG A 236 -4.22 -5.79 -19.77
C ARG A 236 -5.48 -6.60 -19.54
N ASP A 237 -5.42 -7.59 -18.65
CA ASP A 237 -6.49 -8.59 -18.48
C ASP A 237 -7.11 -8.51 -17.05
N LEU A 238 -7.29 -7.30 -16.50
CA LEU A 238 -7.83 -7.11 -15.16
C LEU A 238 -9.35 -7.32 -15.14
N ILE A 239 -9.79 -8.06 -14.14
CA ILE A 239 -11.21 -8.27 -13.82
C ILE A 239 -11.60 -7.24 -12.76
N TYR A 240 -12.56 -6.38 -13.06
CA TYR A 240 -12.91 -5.27 -12.16
C TYR A 240 -14.16 -5.52 -11.33
N THR A 241 -14.11 -5.07 -10.07
CA THR A 241 -15.25 -4.94 -9.17
C THR A 241 -15.28 -3.54 -8.57
N PRO A 242 -16.45 -2.93 -8.32
CA PRO A 242 -16.53 -1.64 -7.64
C PRO A 242 -16.00 -1.70 -6.21
N ILE A 243 -15.43 -0.58 -5.76
CA ILE A 243 -15.13 -0.33 -4.35
C ILE A 243 -16.41 0.12 -3.66
N ILE A 244 -16.74 -0.49 -2.52
CA ILE A 244 -17.77 -0.03 -1.62
C ILE A 244 -17.15 1.03 -0.70
N THR A 245 -17.76 2.19 -0.65
CA THR A 245 -17.38 3.25 0.29
C THR A 245 -18.26 3.18 1.52
N GLN A 246 -17.63 3.14 2.68
CA GLN A 246 -18.30 3.21 3.98
C GLN A 246 -17.93 4.49 4.71
N GLN A 247 -18.75 4.85 5.68
CA GLN A 247 -18.51 5.98 6.57
C GLN A 247 -18.34 5.45 7.99
N ARG A 248 -17.50 6.10 8.75
CA ARG A 248 -17.27 5.79 10.17
C ARG A 248 -17.34 7.03 11.04
N PHE A 249 -17.70 6.87 12.28
CA PHE A 249 -17.63 7.92 13.27
C PHE A 249 -16.20 8.10 13.78
N VAL A 250 -15.74 9.34 13.84
CA VAL A 250 -14.42 9.72 14.38
C VAL A 250 -14.65 10.82 15.41
N THR A 251 -14.08 10.66 16.60
CA THR A 251 -14.15 11.67 17.64
C THR A 251 -13.04 12.70 17.46
N ILE A 252 -13.41 13.97 17.37
CA ILE A 252 -12.51 15.12 17.39
C ILE A 252 -12.53 15.68 18.81
N THR A 253 -11.35 15.91 19.39
CA THR A 253 -11.23 16.35 20.79
C THR A 253 -10.85 17.83 20.92
N TYR A 254 -10.61 18.53 19.81
CA TYR A 254 -10.26 19.95 19.80
C TYR A 254 -10.96 20.68 18.63
N PRO A 255 -11.47 21.91 18.80
CA PRO A 255 -11.58 22.67 20.05
C PRO A 255 -12.67 22.13 21.00
N HIS A 256 -13.56 21.28 20.50
CA HIS A 256 -14.67 20.71 21.26
C HIS A 256 -14.74 19.21 21.04
N TYR A 257 -15.30 18.50 22.00
CA TYR A 257 -15.53 17.07 21.91
C TYR A 257 -16.73 16.81 20.99
N ILE A 258 -16.48 16.49 19.73
CA ILE A 258 -17.52 16.22 18.72
C ILE A 258 -17.24 14.92 17.97
N SER A 259 -18.31 14.22 17.61
CA SER A 259 -18.22 13.10 16.69
C SER A 259 -18.53 13.58 15.28
N VAL A 260 -17.65 13.26 14.34
CA VAL A 260 -17.82 13.57 12.91
C VAL A 260 -17.87 12.28 12.11
N ILE A 261 -18.57 12.32 11.00
CA ILE A 261 -18.61 11.22 10.04
C ILE A 261 -17.47 11.43 9.03
N ARG A 262 -16.62 10.40 8.86
CA ARG A 262 -15.54 10.39 7.86
C ARG A 262 -15.63 9.13 7.00
N PRO A 263 -15.16 9.20 5.74
CA PRO A 263 -15.05 8.00 4.93
C PRO A 263 -14.09 6.99 5.54
N SER A 264 -14.43 5.71 5.46
CA SER A 264 -13.52 4.63 5.84
C SER A 264 -12.32 4.56 4.87
N PRO A 265 -11.09 4.40 5.35
CA PRO A 265 -9.93 4.22 4.50
C PRO A 265 -9.79 2.80 3.96
N GLU A 266 -10.58 1.85 4.46
CA GLU A 266 -10.51 0.43 4.13
C GLU A 266 -11.09 0.12 2.75
N TYR A 267 -10.65 -0.96 2.13
CA TYR A 267 -11.08 -1.40 0.81
C TYR A 267 -12.12 -2.51 0.91
N TYR A 268 -13.37 -2.15 0.72
CA TYR A 268 -14.49 -3.10 0.69
C TYR A 268 -14.92 -3.39 -0.75
N ILE A 269 -15.22 -4.66 -1.01
CA ILE A 269 -15.75 -5.15 -2.29
C ILE A 269 -16.99 -6.00 -2.05
N GLN A 270 -17.86 -6.07 -3.05
CA GLN A 270 -19.00 -6.95 -3.00
C GLN A 270 -18.65 -8.34 -3.53
N VAL A 271 -18.69 -9.33 -2.63
CA VAL A 271 -18.62 -10.74 -2.96
C VAL A 271 -20.05 -11.31 -2.83
N THR A 272 -20.54 -11.97 -3.87
CA THR A 272 -21.91 -12.52 -3.90
C THR A 272 -21.95 -14.00 -3.61
N SER A 273 -20.86 -14.71 -3.87
CA SER A 273 -20.71 -16.14 -3.55
C SER A 273 -19.24 -16.56 -3.63
N VAL A 274 -18.95 -17.73 -3.07
CA VAL A 274 -17.68 -18.44 -3.24
C VAL A 274 -17.98 -19.76 -3.95
N ARG A 275 -17.10 -20.17 -4.86
CA ARG A 275 -17.18 -21.47 -5.53
C ARG A 275 -15.93 -22.29 -5.28
N ILE A 276 -16.08 -23.60 -5.24
CA ILE A 276 -14.97 -24.54 -5.26
C ILE A 276 -15.17 -25.48 -6.44
N ASN A 277 -14.20 -25.58 -7.34
CA ASN A 277 -14.29 -26.29 -8.62
C ASN A 277 -15.58 -25.96 -9.38
N GLY A 278 -15.95 -24.67 -9.43
CA GLY A 278 -17.16 -24.17 -10.11
C GLY A 278 -18.48 -24.39 -9.34
N LYS A 279 -18.49 -25.17 -8.25
CA LYS A 279 -19.69 -25.41 -7.43
C LYS A 279 -19.91 -24.28 -6.43
N THR A 280 -21.04 -23.59 -6.54
CA THR A 280 -21.41 -22.50 -5.64
C THR A 280 -21.71 -23.01 -4.23
N LEU A 281 -21.10 -22.39 -3.22
CA LEU A 281 -21.29 -22.75 -1.82
C LEU A 281 -22.56 -22.10 -1.24
N PRO A 282 -23.29 -22.80 -0.33
CA PRO A 282 -24.52 -22.29 0.30
C PRO A 282 -24.17 -21.31 1.46
N LEU A 283 -23.56 -20.18 1.16
CA LEU A 283 -23.20 -19.18 2.16
C LEU A 283 -24.39 -18.29 2.51
N ASN A 284 -24.43 -17.83 3.75
CA ASN A 284 -25.41 -16.84 4.18
C ASN A 284 -25.14 -15.49 3.48
N LYS A 285 -26.09 -15.06 2.64
CA LYS A 285 -25.97 -13.82 1.86
C LYS A 285 -25.93 -12.56 2.73
N THR A 286 -26.59 -12.59 3.90
CA THR A 286 -26.55 -11.46 4.84
C THR A 286 -25.14 -11.21 5.34
N LEU A 287 -24.37 -12.27 5.64
CA LEU A 287 -22.96 -12.13 6.03
C LEU A 287 -22.08 -11.59 4.90
N LEU A 288 -22.42 -11.86 3.63
CA LEU A 288 -21.67 -11.34 2.47
C LEU A 288 -22.01 -9.88 2.15
N SER A 289 -23.01 -9.29 2.78
CA SER A 289 -23.36 -7.88 2.65
C SER A 289 -22.71 -7.08 3.77
N LEU A 290 -22.09 -5.95 3.40
CA LEU A 290 -21.51 -5.02 4.35
C LEU A 290 -22.61 -4.11 4.89
N ASP A 291 -22.74 -3.99 6.20
CA ASP A 291 -23.70 -3.10 6.85
C ASP A 291 -23.08 -1.72 7.17
N GLU A 292 -23.87 -0.83 7.77
CA GLU A 292 -23.47 0.53 8.14
C GLU A 292 -22.42 0.59 9.28
N ASN A 293 -22.28 -0.50 10.04
CA ASN A 293 -21.31 -0.63 11.13
C ASN A 293 -19.99 -1.27 10.66
N GLU A 294 -19.80 -1.42 9.35
CA GLU A 294 -18.68 -2.14 8.75
C GLU A 294 -18.65 -3.64 9.13
N GLU A 295 -19.79 -4.24 9.50
CA GLU A 295 -19.89 -5.68 9.76
C GLU A 295 -20.35 -6.43 8.50
N GLY A 296 -19.94 -7.70 8.38
CA GLY A 296 -20.17 -8.49 7.19
C GLY A 296 -19.30 -8.07 6.00
N GLY A 297 -19.73 -8.46 4.78
CA GLY A 297 -19.06 -8.11 3.54
C GLY A 297 -17.63 -8.63 3.40
N THR A 298 -16.89 -8.08 2.44
CA THR A 298 -15.51 -8.49 2.14
C THR A 298 -14.57 -7.31 2.11
N ARG A 299 -13.48 -7.39 2.88
CA ARG A 299 -12.39 -6.42 2.93
C ARG A 299 -11.09 -6.98 2.36
N ILE A 300 -10.29 -6.13 1.72
CA ILE A 300 -8.94 -6.47 1.27
C ILE A 300 -7.93 -5.83 2.22
N SER A 301 -6.99 -6.61 2.75
CA SER A 301 -6.05 -6.13 3.75
C SER A 301 -4.66 -6.75 3.59
N THR A 302 -3.63 -5.93 3.73
CA THR A 302 -2.22 -6.39 3.85
C THR A 302 -1.79 -6.60 5.30
N ASN A 303 -2.66 -6.26 6.25
CA ASN A 303 -2.38 -6.40 7.69
C ASN A 303 -2.59 -7.83 8.19
N VAL A 304 -3.35 -8.65 7.46
CA VAL A 304 -3.53 -10.08 7.75
C VAL A 304 -2.74 -10.92 6.76
N PRO A 305 -1.94 -11.89 7.22
CA PRO A 305 -1.13 -12.70 6.31
C PRO A 305 -1.95 -13.65 5.46
N TYR A 306 -3.02 -14.23 6.00
CA TYR A 306 -3.90 -15.18 5.34
C TYR A 306 -5.33 -14.67 5.33
N THR A 307 -6.13 -15.11 4.36
CA THR A 307 -7.56 -14.77 4.32
C THR A 307 -8.26 -15.32 5.55
N GLU A 308 -8.94 -14.41 6.26
CA GLU A 308 -9.75 -14.73 7.42
C GLU A 308 -11.22 -14.86 7.00
N LEU A 309 -11.87 -15.90 7.47
CA LEU A 309 -13.28 -16.17 7.19
C LEU A 309 -14.06 -16.19 8.52
N GLU A 310 -15.24 -15.63 8.49
CA GLU A 310 -16.20 -15.79 9.57
C GLU A 310 -16.44 -17.29 9.84
N PRO A 311 -16.63 -17.73 11.10
CA PRO A 311 -16.63 -19.15 11.47
C PRO A 311 -17.55 -20.05 10.63
N SER A 312 -18.80 -19.62 10.34
CA SER A 312 -19.74 -20.42 9.55
C SER A 312 -19.32 -20.51 8.08
N ILE A 313 -18.75 -19.45 7.53
CA ILE A 313 -18.18 -19.43 6.17
C ILE A 313 -16.94 -20.33 6.11
N TYR A 314 -16.07 -20.25 7.11
CA TYR A 314 -14.88 -21.12 7.19
C TYR A 314 -15.28 -22.59 7.18
N ASP A 315 -16.28 -22.97 7.98
CA ASP A 315 -16.77 -24.35 8.07
C ASP A 315 -17.28 -24.87 6.72
N ILE A 316 -18.08 -24.08 6.03
CA ILE A 316 -18.61 -24.44 4.71
C ILE A 316 -17.51 -24.54 3.65
N VAL A 317 -16.61 -23.53 3.59
CA VAL A 317 -15.51 -23.48 2.62
C VAL A 317 -14.53 -24.64 2.85
N SER A 318 -14.12 -24.88 4.10
CA SER A 318 -13.16 -25.94 4.41
C SER A 318 -13.72 -27.33 4.15
N LYS A 319 -14.98 -27.59 4.49
CA LYS A 319 -15.67 -28.87 4.17
C LYS A 319 -15.76 -29.11 2.68
N ALA A 320 -16.19 -28.09 1.92
CA ALA A 320 -16.29 -28.20 0.48
C ALA A 320 -14.91 -28.40 -0.17
N PHE A 321 -13.87 -27.70 0.30
CA PHE A 321 -12.50 -27.87 -0.18
C PHE A 321 -12.00 -29.30 0.07
N ILE A 322 -12.21 -29.85 1.28
CA ILE A 322 -11.84 -31.23 1.62
C ILE A 322 -12.54 -32.24 0.70
N ASN A 323 -13.82 -32.04 0.42
CA ASN A 323 -14.62 -32.95 -0.41
C ASN A 323 -14.18 -32.94 -1.89
N GLU A 324 -13.59 -31.85 -2.36
CA GLU A 324 -13.07 -31.71 -3.73
C GLU A 324 -11.58 -32.10 -3.86
N MET A 325 -10.86 -32.34 -2.74
CA MET A 325 -9.50 -32.84 -2.80
C MET A 325 -9.46 -34.27 -3.36
N PRO A 326 -8.37 -34.66 -4.05
CA PRO A 326 -8.19 -36.04 -4.49
C PRO A 326 -8.35 -37.03 -3.32
N LYS A 327 -9.03 -38.15 -3.57
CA LYS A 327 -9.37 -39.14 -2.52
C LYS A 327 -8.15 -39.75 -1.81
N GLU A 328 -7.01 -39.77 -2.47
CA GLU A 328 -5.74 -40.25 -1.98
C GLU A 328 -5.11 -39.31 -0.94
N VAL A 329 -5.52 -38.03 -0.96
CA VAL A 329 -4.98 -37.01 -0.06
C VAL A 329 -5.62 -37.14 1.32
N LYS A 330 -4.82 -37.50 2.31
CA LYS A 330 -5.29 -37.71 3.67
C LYS A 330 -5.22 -36.42 4.50
N LYS A 331 -6.25 -36.17 5.30
CA LYS A 331 -6.19 -35.16 6.34
C LYS A 331 -5.18 -35.55 7.42
N VAL A 332 -4.48 -34.56 7.93
CA VAL A 332 -3.57 -34.67 9.08
C VAL A 332 -3.97 -33.70 10.19
N PRO A 333 -3.46 -33.85 11.41
CA PRO A 333 -3.74 -32.93 12.50
C PRO A 333 -3.43 -31.48 12.12
N SER A 334 -4.23 -30.55 12.66
CA SER A 334 -4.11 -29.10 12.45
C SER A 334 -2.73 -28.58 12.89
N VAL A 335 -2.25 -27.55 12.19
CA VAL A 335 -1.03 -26.81 12.54
C VAL A 335 -1.37 -25.33 12.63
N GLN A 336 -1.33 -24.77 13.82
CA GLN A 336 -1.69 -23.38 14.05
C GLN A 336 -0.99 -22.42 13.08
N PRO A 337 -1.70 -21.42 12.49
CA PRO A 337 -3.09 -21.06 12.77
C PRO A 337 -4.13 -21.85 11.95
N PHE A 338 -3.72 -22.83 11.13
CA PHE A 338 -4.56 -23.54 10.17
C PHE A 338 -5.28 -24.73 10.82
N LYS A 339 -6.58 -24.82 10.61
CA LYS A 339 -7.42 -25.94 11.09
C LYS A 339 -7.48 -27.12 10.12
N THR A 340 -7.29 -26.87 8.81
CA THR A 340 -7.42 -27.87 7.75
C THR A 340 -6.06 -28.13 7.10
N CYS A 341 -5.49 -29.30 7.37
CA CYS A 341 -4.18 -29.71 6.87
C CYS A 341 -4.21 -31.10 6.24
N PHE A 342 -3.28 -31.35 5.32
CA PHE A 342 -3.19 -32.55 4.50
C PHE A 342 -1.76 -33.09 4.46
N ASP A 343 -1.65 -34.41 4.26
CA ASP A 343 -0.40 -35.04 3.86
C ASP A 343 -0.07 -34.65 2.43
N SER A 344 1.11 -34.06 2.21
CA SER A 344 1.53 -33.60 0.90
C SER A 344 2.06 -34.69 -0.02
N THR A 345 2.18 -35.93 0.44
CA THR A 345 2.80 -37.04 -0.30
C THR A 345 2.10 -37.36 -1.62
N TYR A 346 0.77 -37.25 -1.62
CA TYR A 346 -0.06 -37.56 -2.80
C TYR A 346 -0.61 -36.32 -3.52
N ILE A 347 -0.03 -35.15 -3.27
CA ILE A 347 -0.48 -33.93 -3.92
C ILE A 347 0.55 -33.55 -5.00
N GLY A 348 0.07 -33.53 -6.25
CA GLY A 348 0.87 -33.06 -7.38
C GLY A 348 1.30 -31.62 -7.20
N VAL A 349 2.43 -31.26 -7.79
CA VAL A 349 2.93 -29.88 -7.80
C VAL A 349 3.21 -29.49 -9.25
N SER A 350 2.66 -28.38 -9.64
CA SER A 350 2.86 -27.78 -10.95
C SER A 350 3.40 -26.35 -10.80
N ARG A 351 3.56 -25.65 -11.92
CA ARG A 351 3.84 -24.21 -11.91
C ARG A 351 2.74 -23.38 -11.22
N LEU A 352 1.53 -23.86 -11.19
CA LEU A 352 0.39 -23.20 -10.52
C LEU A 352 0.33 -23.50 -9.02
N GLY A 353 1.34 -24.15 -8.47
CA GLY A 353 1.40 -24.60 -7.10
C GLY A 353 0.94 -26.05 -6.93
N TYR A 354 0.40 -26.35 -5.77
CA TYR A 354 -0.17 -27.68 -5.45
C TYR A 354 -1.42 -27.94 -6.29
N ASP A 355 -1.60 -29.20 -6.68
CA ASP A 355 -2.82 -29.66 -7.34
C ASP A 355 -3.98 -29.67 -6.32
N ALA A 356 -4.75 -28.61 -6.36
CA ALA A 356 -5.78 -28.31 -5.36
C ALA A 356 -7.06 -27.80 -6.04
N PRO A 357 -8.23 -27.94 -5.40
CA PRO A 357 -9.45 -27.34 -5.88
C PRO A 357 -9.32 -25.84 -6.04
N GLU A 358 -9.79 -25.31 -7.18
CA GLU A 358 -9.84 -23.86 -7.41
C GLU A 358 -10.90 -23.21 -6.53
N ILE A 359 -10.56 -22.09 -5.90
CA ILE A 359 -11.50 -21.26 -5.15
C ILE A 359 -11.78 -20.00 -5.96
N ASN A 360 -13.05 -19.78 -6.32
CA ASN A 360 -13.45 -18.59 -7.05
C ASN A 360 -14.21 -17.64 -6.10
N ILE A 361 -13.69 -16.44 -5.94
CA ILE A 361 -14.37 -15.33 -5.26
C ILE A 361 -15.22 -14.62 -6.31
N VAL A 362 -16.54 -14.78 -6.23
CA VAL A 362 -17.49 -14.28 -7.24
C VAL A 362 -17.94 -12.88 -6.84
N PHE A 363 -17.76 -11.94 -7.74
CA PHE A 363 -18.16 -10.55 -7.55
C PHE A 363 -19.64 -10.33 -7.89
N GLN A 364 -20.04 -9.13 -8.28
CA GLN A 364 -21.43 -8.75 -8.52
C GLN A 364 -22.13 -9.60 -9.61
N LYS A 365 -21.38 -9.98 -10.66
CA LYS A 365 -21.89 -10.83 -11.74
C LYS A 365 -21.31 -12.22 -11.63
N GLN A 366 -22.13 -13.25 -11.83
CA GLN A 366 -21.71 -14.64 -11.73
C GLN A 366 -20.57 -15.02 -12.71
N SER A 367 -20.42 -14.29 -13.81
CA SER A 367 -19.31 -14.46 -14.77
C SER A 367 -18.05 -13.70 -14.41
N VAL A 368 -18.09 -12.88 -13.35
CA VAL A 368 -16.97 -12.03 -12.90
C VAL A 368 -16.47 -12.54 -11.56
N TYR A 369 -15.34 -13.21 -11.56
CA TYR A 369 -14.76 -13.83 -10.37
C TYR A 369 -13.23 -13.81 -10.43
N TRP A 370 -12.62 -13.80 -9.27
CA TRP A 370 -11.19 -13.94 -9.10
C TRP A 370 -10.87 -15.36 -8.64
N THR A 371 -9.94 -16.03 -9.34
CA THR A 371 -9.55 -17.42 -9.08
C THR A 371 -8.31 -17.48 -8.19
N ILE A 372 -8.44 -18.22 -7.08
CA ILE A 372 -7.37 -18.56 -6.17
C ILE A 372 -6.95 -20.01 -6.46
N ILE A 373 -5.73 -20.19 -6.96
CA ILE A 373 -5.16 -21.48 -7.36
C ILE A 373 -4.32 -22.09 -6.24
N GLY A 374 -3.80 -23.30 -6.43
CA GLY A 374 -3.08 -24.06 -5.42
C GLY A 374 -1.91 -23.32 -4.77
N SER A 375 -1.18 -22.45 -5.52
CA SER A 375 -0.12 -21.62 -4.96
C SER A 375 -0.60 -20.60 -3.91
N ASN A 376 -1.88 -20.23 -3.96
CA ASN A 376 -2.49 -19.24 -3.09
C ASN A 376 -3.58 -19.83 -2.17
N SER A 377 -3.98 -21.10 -2.38
CA SER A 377 -4.95 -21.79 -1.52
C SER A 377 -4.30 -22.74 -0.53
N LEU A 378 -3.12 -23.28 -0.84
CA LEU A 378 -2.38 -24.21 0.05
C LEU A 378 -1.02 -23.63 0.44
N VAL A 379 -0.63 -23.85 1.70
CA VAL A 379 0.67 -23.41 2.24
C VAL A 379 1.42 -24.59 2.89
N LYS A 380 2.69 -24.77 2.56
CA LYS A 380 3.57 -25.74 3.25
C LYS A 380 3.91 -25.19 4.63
N VAL A 381 3.53 -25.90 5.68
CA VAL A 381 3.76 -25.51 7.08
C VAL A 381 4.94 -26.23 7.72
N LYS A 382 5.18 -27.48 7.29
CA LYS A 382 6.37 -28.28 7.63
C LYS A 382 6.56 -29.37 6.59
N GLU A 383 7.63 -30.15 6.71
CA GLU A 383 7.88 -31.26 5.80
C GLU A 383 6.71 -32.24 5.85
N GLY A 384 6.24 -32.70 4.69
CA GLY A 384 5.12 -33.62 4.54
C GLY A 384 3.74 -33.04 4.85
N VAL A 385 3.62 -31.78 5.28
CA VAL A 385 2.33 -31.19 5.68
C VAL A 385 2.08 -29.85 4.98
N ILE A 386 0.94 -29.79 4.30
CA ILE A 386 0.38 -28.57 3.72
C ILE A 386 -0.98 -28.28 4.33
N CYS A 387 -1.34 -27.02 4.44
CA CYS A 387 -2.62 -26.63 5.00
C CYS A 387 -3.38 -25.67 4.06
N LEU A 388 -4.71 -25.67 4.15
CA LEU A 388 -5.55 -24.66 3.53
C LEU A 388 -5.17 -23.29 4.11
N ALA A 389 -4.71 -22.39 3.26
CA ALA A 389 -4.19 -21.07 3.63
C ALA A 389 -5.29 -20.05 3.91
N PHE A 390 -6.38 -20.50 4.46
CA PHE A 390 -7.50 -19.72 4.99
C PHE A 390 -7.62 -20.01 6.47
N VAL A 391 -7.90 -19.00 7.26
CA VAL A 391 -8.03 -19.15 8.71
C VAL A 391 -9.42 -18.73 9.18
N GLU A 392 -9.89 -19.36 10.22
CA GLU A 392 -11.11 -18.95 10.89
C GLU A 392 -10.85 -17.72 11.74
N ARG A 393 -11.65 -16.67 11.57
CA ARG A 393 -11.57 -15.47 12.37
C ARG A 393 -11.95 -15.76 13.83
N LYS A 394 -11.22 -15.14 14.75
CA LYS A 394 -11.42 -15.34 16.19
C LYS A 394 -12.49 -14.42 16.77
N GLU A 395 -12.55 -13.19 16.26
CA GLU A 395 -13.54 -12.21 16.70
C GLU A 395 -14.92 -12.57 16.14
N ALA A 396 -15.96 -12.39 16.97
CA ALA A 396 -17.35 -12.64 16.58
C ALA A 396 -17.90 -11.56 15.64
N THR A 397 -17.36 -10.35 15.69
CA THR A 397 -17.78 -9.18 14.92
C THR A 397 -16.75 -8.80 13.85
N GLY A 398 -17.17 -8.01 12.85
CA GLY A 398 -16.37 -7.51 11.74
C GLY A 398 -16.68 -8.18 10.40
N GLN A 399 -15.79 -8.06 9.41
CA GLN A 399 -16.09 -8.51 8.05
C GLN A 399 -16.17 -10.03 7.92
N ALA A 400 -17.09 -10.51 7.08
CA ALA A 400 -17.28 -11.93 6.83
C ALA A 400 -16.08 -12.58 6.14
N ILE A 401 -15.40 -11.84 5.26
CA ILE A 401 -14.21 -12.25 4.55
C ILE A 401 -13.19 -11.11 4.62
N VAL A 402 -11.98 -11.39 5.12
CA VAL A 402 -10.84 -10.48 5.01
C VAL A 402 -9.78 -11.12 4.13
N VAL A 403 -9.67 -10.65 2.88
CA VAL A 403 -8.68 -11.17 1.94
C VAL A 403 -7.29 -10.77 2.38
N GLY A 404 -6.43 -11.75 2.68
CA GLY A 404 -5.10 -11.55 3.22
C GLY A 404 -3.99 -11.54 2.18
N GLY A 405 -2.79 -11.16 2.64
CA GLY A 405 -1.62 -11.00 1.79
C GLY A 405 -1.23 -12.24 1.01
N TYR A 406 -1.41 -13.44 1.57
CA TYR A 406 -1.06 -14.70 0.92
C TYR A 406 -1.88 -14.96 -0.36
N GLN A 407 -3.18 -14.68 -0.34
CA GLN A 407 -4.04 -14.86 -1.50
C GLN A 407 -3.72 -13.86 -2.62
N MET A 408 -3.21 -12.69 -2.27
CA MET A 408 -2.83 -11.64 -3.22
C MET A 408 -1.47 -11.88 -3.91
N GLN A 409 -0.65 -12.84 -3.44
CA GLN A 409 0.68 -13.11 -4.00
C GLN A 409 0.61 -13.52 -5.47
N ASP A 410 1.58 -13.00 -6.24
CA ASP A 410 1.74 -13.27 -7.67
C ASP A 410 0.48 -13.04 -8.51
N ASN A 411 -0.32 -12.07 -8.06
CA ASN A 411 -1.41 -11.42 -8.79
C ASN A 411 -1.12 -9.92 -8.83
N LEU A 412 -1.46 -9.25 -9.92
CA LEU A 412 -1.53 -7.79 -9.96
C LEU A 412 -2.91 -7.36 -9.45
N ILE A 413 -2.94 -6.50 -8.45
CA ILE A 413 -4.19 -5.91 -7.96
C ILE A 413 -4.09 -4.41 -8.11
N GLU A 414 -4.94 -3.84 -8.97
CA GLU A 414 -5.02 -2.41 -9.25
C GLU A 414 -6.12 -1.77 -8.42
N PHE A 415 -5.82 -0.65 -7.80
CA PHE A 415 -6.74 0.21 -7.06
C PHE A 415 -6.96 1.51 -7.85
N ASP A 416 -7.99 1.55 -8.68
CA ASP A 416 -8.39 2.73 -9.44
C ASP A 416 -9.38 3.56 -8.61
N LEU A 417 -8.83 4.42 -7.74
CA LEU A 417 -9.61 5.25 -6.83
C LEU A 417 -10.38 6.34 -7.57
N SER A 418 -9.90 6.75 -8.74
CA SER A 418 -10.57 7.74 -9.58
C SER A 418 -11.87 7.18 -10.17
N ARG A 419 -11.90 5.88 -10.51
CA ARG A 419 -13.09 5.19 -11.01
C ARG A 419 -13.78 4.33 -9.95
N ARG A 420 -13.31 4.36 -8.70
CA ARG A 420 -13.85 3.60 -7.56
C ARG A 420 -14.00 2.11 -7.86
N ARG A 421 -12.91 1.49 -8.34
CA ARG A 421 -12.92 0.06 -8.68
C ARG A 421 -11.58 -0.58 -8.35
N ILE A 422 -11.61 -1.89 -8.14
CA ILE A 422 -10.40 -2.71 -7.98
C ILE A 422 -10.35 -3.69 -9.14
N GLY A 423 -9.17 -3.81 -9.76
CA GLY A 423 -8.88 -4.76 -10.81
C GLY A 423 -8.01 -5.89 -10.28
N PHE A 424 -8.38 -7.13 -10.57
CA PHE A 424 -7.62 -8.33 -10.23
C PHE A 424 -7.13 -8.99 -11.50
N SER A 425 -5.85 -9.29 -11.58
CA SER A 425 -5.37 -10.22 -12.60
C SER A 425 -5.69 -11.67 -12.16
N ASN A 426 -5.70 -12.58 -13.12
CA ASN A 426 -5.46 -13.98 -12.79
C ASN A 426 -4.02 -14.14 -12.32
N SER A 427 -3.71 -15.27 -11.66
CA SER A 427 -2.34 -15.54 -11.22
C SER A 427 -1.37 -15.40 -12.38
N LEU A 428 -0.28 -14.66 -12.15
CA LEU A 428 0.78 -14.44 -13.15
C LEU A 428 1.48 -15.74 -13.54
N PHE A 429 1.35 -16.80 -12.76
CA PHE A 429 1.86 -18.14 -13.11
C PHE A 429 1.23 -18.69 -14.38
N TYR A 430 -0.02 -18.33 -14.72
CA TYR A 430 -0.60 -18.69 -16.02
C TYR A 430 0.16 -18.08 -17.21
N ARG A 431 0.80 -16.93 -16.98
CA ARG A 431 1.63 -16.22 -17.97
C ARG A 431 3.12 -16.53 -17.83
N GLN A 432 3.50 -17.58 -17.09
CA GLN A 432 4.88 -18.01 -16.83
C GLN A 432 5.75 -16.90 -16.21
N THR A 433 5.14 -16.03 -15.45
CA THR A 433 5.81 -14.94 -14.73
C THR A 433 5.31 -14.87 -13.28
N MET A 434 5.90 -14.01 -12.47
CA MET A 434 5.56 -13.75 -11.07
C MET A 434 5.90 -12.32 -10.70
N CYS A 435 5.38 -11.83 -9.60
CA CYS A 435 5.63 -10.46 -9.11
C CYS A 435 7.12 -10.16 -8.85
N ALA A 436 7.93 -11.18 -8.68
CA ALA A 436 9.38 -11.06 -8.48
C ALA A 436 10.22 -10.97 -9.77
N ASN A 437 9.60 -10.98 -10.94
CA ASN A 437 10.31 -11.01 -12.23
C ASN A 437 10.54 -9.61 -12.84
N HIS A 438 10.23 -8.55 -12.09
CA HIS A 438 10.53 -7.18 -12.54
C HIS A 438 12.05 -6.90 -12.57
N ASN A 439 12.45 -5.95 -13.41
CA ASN A 439 13.85 -5.55 -13.60
C ASN A 439 14.13 -4.15 -13.01
N TYR A 440 13.55 -3.83 -11.86
CA TYR A 440 13.66 -2.50 -11.23
C TYR A 440 14.71 -2.43 -10.10
N ALA A 441 15.44 -3.50 -9.84
CA ALA A 441 16.51 -3.56 -8.83
C ALA A 441 17.89 -3.30 -9.44
#